data_52c0177e09ffe5c71eec12f706f2afed
#
_entry.id   52c0177e09ffe5c71eec12f706f2afed
#
_cell.length_a   1.000
_cell.length_b   1.000
_cell.length_c   1.000
_cell.angle_alpha   90.00
_cell.angle_beta   90.00
_cell.angle_gamma   90.00
#
_symmetry.space_group_name_H-M   'P 1'
#
loop_
_entity.id
_entity.type
_entity.pdbx_description
1 polymer ?
#
loop_
_entity_poly.entity_id
_entity_poly.type
_entity_poly.pdbx_seq_one_letter_code
_entity_poly.pdbx_strand_id
1 'polypeptide(L)'
;MRLGITLVLMLLMAPMLSAVSTGSSRTTTVWNGTVSLEDGYLVQSNQVLVIQAGTTILLGDGERLGVDGRITMEGTESSPISIDSISGDHQGIIFNSTSNNKGSTLDNLTISDGEYGITIYGSNPVISNLRVINADKVAIDLFDSAS
;
A
#
# COMPACT_ATOMS: atom_id res chain seq x y z
N MET A 1 5.98 -21.82 -27.19
CA MET A 1 6.73 -21.78 -26.52
C MET A 1 6.95 -20.63 -25.78
N ARG A 2 7.01 -19.60 -26.04
CA ARG A 2 7.23 -18.54 -25.33
C ARG A 2 6.13 -18.18 -24.52
N LEU A 3 5.04 -18.70 -24.70
CA LEU A 3 4.01 -18.49 -23.89
C LEU A 3 4.25 -18.68 -22.50
N GLY A 4 4.95 -19.66 -22.10
CA GLY A 4 5.24 -19.94 -20.75
C GLY A 4 5.96 -18.85 -20.07
N ILE A 5 6.75 -18.15 -20.78
CA ILE A 5 7.51 -17.08 -20.23
C ILE A 5 6.62 -15.95 -19.83
N THR A 6 5.66 -15.68 -20.67
CA THR A 6 4.74 -14.62 -20.37
C THR A 6 3.96 -14.91 -19.14
N LEU A 7 3.62 -16.15 -18.95
CA LEU A 7 2.89 -16.51 -17.80
C LEU A 7 3.69 -16.31 -16.55
N VAL A 8 4.93 -16.61 -16.60
CA VAL A 8 5.78 -16.41 -15.46
C VAL A 8 5.82 -14.97 -15.09
N LEU A 9 5.93 -14.12 -16.06
CA LEU A 9 5.96 -12.74 -15.79
C LEU A 9 4.72 -12.30 -15.09
N MET A 10 3.58 -12.80 -15.56
CA MET A 10 2.42 -12.40 -14.90
C MET A 10 2.38 -12.83 -13.50
N LEU A 11 2.86 -13.94 -13.22
CA LEU A 11 2.90 -14.41 -11.89
C LEU A 11 3.72 -13.52 -11.00
N LEU A 12 4.79 -12.98 -11.51
CA LEU A 12 5.61 -12.11 -10.73
C LEU A 12 4.90 -10.81 -10.43
N MET A 13 4.08 -10.37 -11.34
CA MET A 13 3.42 -9.14 -11.10
C MET A 13 2.24 -9.31 -10.19
N ALA A 14 1.65 -10.44 -10.21
CA ALA A 14 0.50 -10.67 -9.38
C ALA A 14 0.91 -10.87 -7.94
N PRO A 15 0.21 -10.28 -7.01
CA PRO A 15 0.46 -10.53 -5.60
C PRO A 15 0.25 -12.00 -5.31
N MET A 16 1.10 -12.55 -4.50
CA MET A 16 0.92 -13.90 -4.05
C MET A 16 -0.26 -13.95 -3.11
N LEU A 17 -1.21 -14.77 -3.44
CA LEU A 17 -2.38 -14.91 -2.65
C LEU A 17 -2.29 -16.14 -1.78
N SER A 18 -2.26 -15.94 -0.50
CA SER A 18 -2.32 -17.03 0.47
C SER A 18 -3.60 -16.91 1.24
N ALA A 19 -4.47 -17.87 1.10
CA ALA A 19 -5.70 -17.88 1.84
C ALA A 19 -5.53 -18.72 3.09
N VAL A 20 -5.73 -18.12 4.23
CA VAL A 20 -5.72 -18.83 5.48
C VAL A 20 -7.11 -18.74 6.06
N SER A 21 -7.75 -19.87 6.13
CA SER A 21 -9.10 -19.91 6.61
C SER A 21 -9.13 -20.26 8.07
N THR A 22 -9.45 -19.32 8.90
CA THR A 22 -9.63 -19.56 10.32
C THR A 22 -10.88 -18.84 10.72
N GLY A 23 -11.96 -19.48 10.78
CA GLY A 23 -13.18 -18.88 11.30
C GLY A 23 -13.61 -17.59 10.63
N SER A 24 -12.77 -16.58 10.61
CA SER A 24 -13.10 -15.31 9.98
C SER A 24 -12.30 -15.14 8.72
N SER A 25 -12.47 -15.88 7.76
CA SER A 25 -11.93 -15.82 6.39
C SER A 25 -11.09 -14.59 6.03
N ARG A 26 -9.92 -14.49 6.64
CA ARG A 26 -9.01 -13.40 6.33
C ARG A 26 -8.07 -13.82 5.21
N THR A 27 -7.97 -13.02 4.19
CA THR A 27 -7.06 -13.27 3.07
C THR A 27 -5.78 -12.50 3.25
N THR A 28 -4.64 -13.16 3.08
CA THR A 28 -3.34 -12.49 3.11
C THR A 28 -2.77 -12.45 1.71
N THR A 29 -2.36 -11.28 1.30
CA THR A 29 -1.69 -11.04 0.01
C THR A 29 -0.30 -10.49 0.30
N VAL A 30 0.70 -10.92 -0.44
CA VAL A 30 2.07 -10.47 -0.27
C VAL A 30 2.57 -9.85 -1.56
N TRP A 31 3.12 -8.65 -1.45
CA TRP A 31 3.74 -7.95 -2.58
C TRP A 31 5.24 -7.84 -2.40
N ASN A 32 5.96 -8.01 -3.51
CA ASN A 32 7.39 -7.75 -3.59
C ASN A 32 7.74 -7.30 -5.02
N GLY A 33 8.92 -6.75 -5.19
CA GLY A 33 9.37 -6.25 -6.49
C GLY A 33 8.63 -4.99 -6.89
N THR A 34 8.30 -4.86 -8.16
CA THR A 34 7.56 -3.70 -8.67
C THR A 34 6.11 -4.06 -8.89
N VAL A 35 5.23 -3.30 -8.29
CA VAL A 35 3.77 -3.48 -8.39
C VAL A 35 3.16 -2.23 -9.01
N SER A 36 2.57 -2.37 -10.18
CA SER A 36 1.97 -1.26 -10.90
C SER A 36 0.45 -1.27 -10.71
N LEU A 37 -0.08 -0.16 -10.25
CA LEU A 37 -1.49 0.00 -9.89
C LEU A 37 -2.08 1.19 -10.65
N GLU A 38 -2.35 0.98 -11.93
CA GLU A 38 -2.88 2.06 -12.79
C GLU A 38 -4.24 2.57 -12.32
N ASP A 39 -5.03 1.69 -11.73
CA ASP A 39 -6.37 2.02 -11.22
C ASP A 39 -6.42 2.01 -9.69
N GLY A 40 -5.27 2.13 -9.04
CA GLY A 40 -5.20 2.07 -7.58
C GLY A 40 -5.45 0.67 -7.01
N TYR A 41 -5.61 0.60 -5.71
CA TYR A 41 -5.90 -0.67 -5.03
C TYR A 41 -6.59 -0.39 -3.69
N LEU A 42 -7.51 -1.26 -3.32
CA LEU A 42 -8.15 -1.20 -2.02
C LEU A 42 -7.89 -2.49 -1.25
N VAL A 43 -7.22 -2.37 -0.11
CA VAL A 43 -7.07 -3.47 0.83
C VAL A 43 -8.40 -3.66 1.53
N GLN A 44 -9.09 -4.72 1.19
CA GLN A 44 -10.44 -5.00 1.69
C GLN A 44 -10.46 -5.23 3.20
N SER A 45 -11.60 -5.02 3.82
CA SER A 45 -11.72 -5.08 5.29
C SER A 45 -11.33 -6.43 5.89
N ASN A 46 -11.44 -7.50 5.13
CA ASN A 46 -11.03 -8.85 5.55
C ASN A 46 -9.67 -9.26 5.00
N GLN A 47 -8.93 -8.33 4.42
CA GLN A 47 -7.64 -8.60 3.80
C GLN A 47 -6.49 -8.09 4.67
N VAL A 48 -5.39 -8.81 4.62
CA VAL A 48 -4.09 -8.38 5.13
C VAL A 48 -3.16 -8.28 3.94
N LEU A 49 -2.64 -7.10 3.68
CA LEU A 49 -1.64 -6.89 2.64
C LEU A 49 -0.27 -6.72 3.30
N VAL A 50 0.67 -7.58 2.94
CA VAL A 50 2.05 -7.51 3.41
C VAL A 50 2.91 -7.04 2.26
N ILE A 51 3.65 -5.96 2.46
CA ILE A 51 4.56 -5.41 1.46
C ILE A 51 5.97 -5.55 1.97
N GLN A 52 6.77 -6.31 1.25
CA GLN A 52 8.11 -6.66 1.67
C GLN A 52 9.11 -5.55 1.36
N ALA A 53 10.25 -5.60 2.06
CA ALA A 53 11.33 -4.64 1.86
C ALA A 53 11.75 -4.56 0.39
N GLY A 54 12.06 -3.36 -0.06
CA GLY A 54 12.52 -3.12 -1.44
C GLY A 54 11.41 -3.10 -2.48
N THR A 55 10.15 -3.23 -2.08
CA THR A 55 9.02 -3.15 -3.01
C THR A 55 8.86 -1.72 -3.53
N THR A 56 8.62 -1.59 -4.82
CA THR A 56 8.24 -0.33 -5.46
C THR A 56 6.79 -0.42 -5.91
N ILE A 57 5.97 0.50 -5.45
CA ILE A 57 4.57 0.58 -5.84
C ILE A 57 4.42 1.81 -6.74
N LEU A 58 3.84 1.60 -7.91
CA LEU A 58 3.59 2.66 -8.87
C LEU A 58 2.09 2.91 -8.98
N LEU A 59 1.65 4.10 -8.66
CA LEU A 59 0.23 4.48 -8.68
C LEU A 59 -0.09 5.34 -9.90
N GLY A 60 -1.24 5.13 -10.48
CA GLY A 60 -1.74 5.95 -11.58
C GLY A 60 -2.12 7.36 -11.13
N ASP A 61 -2.37 8.23 -12.11
CA ASP A 61 -2.77 9.61 -11.86
C ASP A 61 -4.10 9.66 -11.12
N GLY A 62 -4.14 10.38 -10.01
CA GLY A 62 -5.33 10.48 -9.16
C GLY A 62 -5.62 9.24 -8.34
N GLU A 63 -4.83 8.20 -8.49
CA GLU A 63 -5.08 6.93 -7.84
C GLU A 63 -4.42 6.81 -6.47
N ARG A 64 -4.85 5.82 -5.69
CA ARG A 64 -4.42 5.66 -4.30
C ARG A 64 -4.35 4.19 -3.88
N LEU A 65 -3.63 3.96 -2.82
CA LEU A 65 -3.67 2.71 -2.09
C LEU A 65 -4.61 2.91 -0.89
N GLY A 66 -5.84 2.46 -1.01
CA GLY A 66 -6.84 2.57 0.05
C GLY A 66 -6.74 1.41 1.02
N VAL A 67 -7.03 1.65 2.29
CA VAL A 67 -6.93 0.63 3.33
C VAL A 67 -8.19 0.58 4.18
N ASP A 68 -8.97 -0.46 4.00
CA ASP A 68 -10.11 -0.82 4.87
C ASP A 68 -9.70 -1.99 5.78
N GLY A 69 -8.75 -2.76 5.37
CA GLY A 69 -8.23 -3.90 6.09
C GLY A 69 -6.98 -3.59 6.88
N ARG A 70 -6.00 -4.45 6.79
CA ARG A 70 -4.71 -4.29 7.44
C ARG A 70 -3.61 -4.27 6.39
N ILE A 71 -2.68 -3.33 6.54
CA ILE A 71 -1.48 -3.30 5.72
C ILE A 71 -0.26 -3.38 6.62
N THR A 72 0.73 -4.14 6.20
CA THR A 72 2.01 -4.24 6.89
C THR A 72 3.12 -3.98 5.88
N MET A 73 3.81 -2.88 6.05
CA MET A 73 4.96 -2.52 5.22
C MET A 73 6.23 -2.76 6.01
N GLU A 74 7.04 -3.68 5.54
CA GLU A 74 8.23 -4.14 6.24
C GLU A 74 9.50 -3.67 5.53
N GLY A 75 9.60 -2.38 5.27
CA GLY A 75 10.80 -1.80 4.69
C GLY A 75 11.97 -1.80 5.67
N THR A 76 13.17 -1.67 5.14
CA THR A 76 14.38 -1.51 5.95
C THR A 76 15.15 -0.30 5.47
N GLU A 77 16.11 0.15 6.26
CA GLU A 77 16.93 1.28 5.88
C GLU A 77 17.68 1.03 4.57
N SER A 78 18.17 -0.20 4.37
CA SER A 78 18.90 -0.56 3.16
C SER A 78 17.97 -0.93 2.00
N SER A 79 16.73 -1.24 2.27
CA SER A 79 15.75 -1.63 1.26
C SER A 79 14.38 -1.04 1.62
N PRO A 80 14.22 0.27 1.50
CA PRO A 80 12.94 0.90 1.82
C PRO A 80 11.88 0.50 0.80
N ILE A 81 10.64 0.61 1.21
CA ILE A 81 9.52 0.50 0.29
C ILE A 81 9.31 1.88 -0.31
N SER A 82 9.01 1.94 -1.60
CA SER A 82 8.74 3.21 -2.25
C SER A 82 7.38 3.20 -2.94
N ILE A 83 6.71 4.33 -2.86
CA ILE A 83 5.50 4.61 -3.62
C ILE A 83 5.81 5.80 -4.51
N ASP A 84 5.55 5.65 -5.79
CA ASP A 84 5.83 6.64 -6.78
C ASP A 84 4.71 6.67 -7.82
N SER A 85 4.77 7.60 -8.74
CA SER A 85 3.75 7.79 -9.75
C SER A 85 4.12 7.10 -11.06
N ILE A 86 3.14 6.52 -11.73
CA ILE A 86 3.29 6.08 -13.12
C ILE A 86 3.29 7.33 -13.99
N SER A 87 2.37 8.24 -13.70
CA SER A 87 2.20 9.50 -14.40
C SER A 87 1.30 10.39 -13.56
N GLY A 88 1.51 11.68 -13.59
CA GLY A 88 0.70 12.62 -12.83
C GLY A 88 0.93 12.51 -11.34
N ASP A 89 -0.07 12.87 -10.57
CA ASP A 89 0.00 12.96 -9.12
C ASP A 89 -0.94 11.96 -8.44
N HIS A 90 -0.38 11.01 -7.75
CA HIS A 90 -1.18 10.04 -7.01
C HIS A 90 -1.66 10.60 -5.67
N GLN A 91 -2.64 9.93 -5.07
CA GLN A 91 -3.24 10.33 -3.79
C GLN A 91 -2.58 9.64 -2.58
N GLY A 92 -1.51 8.92 -2.78
CA GLY A 92 -0.79 8.23 -1.70
C GLY A 92 -1.56 7.08 -1.07
N ILE A 93 -1.39 6.94 0.25
CA ILE A 93 -2.09 5.91 1.02
C ILE A 93 -3.24 6.57 1.79
N ILE A 94 -4.41 5.95 1.74
CA ILE A 94 -5.57 6.43 2.47
C ILE A 94 -6.07 5.35 3.41
N PHE A 95 -5.99 5.62 4.71
CA PHE A 95 -6.56 4.75 5.73
C PHE A 95 -8.00 5.17 6.02
N ASN A 96 -8.93 4.31 5.73
CA ASN A 96 -10.33 4.53 6.06
C ASN A 96 -10.62 4.10 7.51
N SER A 97 -11.69 4.61 8.08
CA SER A 97 -12.06 4.31 9.48
C SER A 97 -12.29 2.82 9.73
N THR A 98 -12.66 2.08 8.70
CA THR A 98 -12.81 0.63 8.79
C THR A 98 -11.49 -0.09 9.09
N SER A 99 -10.34 0.55 8.84
CA SER A 99 -9.03 -0.02 9.16
C SER A 99 -8.61 0.22 10.61
N ASN A 100 -9.41 0.95 11.38
CA ASN A 100 -9.08 1.28 12.76
C ASN A 100 -8.89 0.01 13.61
N ASN A 101 -7.90 0.04 14.47
CA ASN A 101 -7.55 -1.07 15.38
C ASN A 101 -7.23 -2.41 14.69
N LYS A 102 -6.91 -2.39 13.40
CA LYS A 102 -6.49 -3.60 12.70
C LYS A 102 -4.99 -3.86 12.75
N GLY A 103 -4.24 -2.94 13.32
CA GLY A 103 -2.81 -3.10 13.53
C GLY A 103 -1.96 -2.91 12.28
N SER A 104 -2.35 -1.97 11.45
CA SER A 104 -1.52 -1.60 10.29
C SER A 104 -0.21 -0.97 10.73
N THR A 105 0.87 -1.34 10.05
CA THR A 105 2.22 -0.83 10.33
C THR A 105 2.92 -0.43 9.04
N LEU A 106 3.58 0.72 9.06
CA LEU A 106 4.37 1.19 7.94
C LEU A 106 5.75 1.53 8.47
N ASP A 107 6.77 0.87 7.96
CA ASP A 107 8.14 1.12 8.36
C ASP A 107 9.07 1.26 7.16
N ASN A 108 9.95 2.24 7.21
CA ASN A 108 10.89 2.57 6.15
C ASN A 108 10.21 2.71 4.79
N LEU A 109 9.30 3.66 4.71
CA LEU A 109 8.52 3.96 3.51
C LEU A 109 8.90 5.33 2.96
N THR A 110 9.12 5.41 1.65
CA THR A 110 9.28 6.67 0.94
C THR A 110 8.11 6.84 -0.02
N ILE A 111 7.45 7.98 0.03
CA ILE A 111 6.38 8.34 -0.91
C ILE A 111 6.83 9.56 -1.68
N SER A 112 6.82 9.48 -3.00
CA SER A 112 7.29 10.56 -3.89
C SER A 112 6.24 10.96 -4.91
N ASP A 113 6.28 12.23 -5.28
CA ASP A 113 5.56 12.76 -6.44
C ASP A 113 4.06 12.48 -6.42
N GLY A 114 3.44 12.78 -5.31
CA GLY A 114 2.00 12.66 -5.13
C GLY A 114 1.37 13.96 -4.66
N GLU A 115 0.07 14.02 -4.77
CA GLU A 115 -0.69 15.13 -4.22
C GLU A 115 -0.69 15.06 -2.70
N TYR A 116 -0.85 13.87 -2.18
CA TYR A 116 -0.80 13.56 -0.74
C TYR A 116 0.15 12.41 -0.48
N GLY A 117 0.75 12.39 0.71
CA GLY A 117 1.51 11.24 1.18
C GLY A 117 0.61 10.21 1.85
N ILE A 118 0.17 10.50 3.05
CA ILE A 118 -0.73 9.61 3.81
C ILE A 118 -1.92 10.41 4.33
N THR A 119 -3.10 9.89 4.10
CA THR A 119 -4.34 10.45 4.66
C THR A 119 -4.98 9.43 5.59
N ILE A 120 -5.38 9.85 6.77
CA ILE A 120 -5.95 8.96 7.79
C ILE A 120 -7.31 9.47 8.24
N TYR A 121 -8.35 8.66 8.02
CA TYR A 121 -9.70 8.95 8.47
C TYR A 121 -10.05 8.04 9.65
N GLY A 122 -9.95 8.56 10.87
CA GLY A 122 -10.37 7.82 12.07
C GLY A 122 -9.74 6.45 12.23
N SER A 123 -8.49 6.31 11.88
CA SER A 123 -7.73 5.07 11.98
C SER A 123 -6.42 5.31 12.75
N ASN A 124 -5.76 4.25 13.15
CA ASN A 124 -4.57 4.35 13.99
C ASN A 124 -3.42 3.44 13.52
N PRO A 125 -2.93 3.64 12.29
CA PRO A 125 -1.75 2.90 11.85
C PRO A 125 -0.51 3.34 12.65
N VAL A 126 0.44 2.44 12.81
CA VAL A 126 1.75 2.77 13.39
C VAL A 126 2.69 3.06 12.24
N ILE A 127 3.24 4.25 12.22
CA ILE A 127 4.12 4.72 11.16
C ILE A 127 5.48 5.07 11.73
N SER A 128 6.53 4.51 11.15
CA SER A 128 7.90 4.81 11.52
C SER A 128 8.75 4.98 10.27
N ASN A 129 9.78 5.79 10.38
CA ASN A 129 10.73 6.02 9.31
C ASN A 129 10.08 6.36 7.96
N LEU A 130 9.10 7.25 8.01
CA LEU A 130 8.41 7.73 6.82
C LEU A 130 9.14 8.92 6.21
N ARG A 131 9.25 8.90 4.89
CA ARG A 131 9.76 10.02 4.13
C ARG A 131 8.78 10.36 3.01
N VAL A 132 8.36 11.60 2.94
CA VAL A 132 7.49 12.09 1.87
C VAL A 132 8.24 13.16 1.09
N ILE A 133 8.31 13.00 -0.22
CA ILE A 133 9.06 13.88 -1.10
C ILE A 133 8.12 14.44 -2.16
N ASN A 134 8.18 15.73 -2.38
CA ASN A 134 7.38 16.39 -3.42
C ASN A 134 5.87 16.12 -3.31
N ALA A 135 5.34 16.25 -2.11
CA ALA A 135 3.89 16.22 -1.96
C ALA A 135 3.34 17.60 -2.31
N ASP A 136 2.47 17.65 -3.28
CA ASP A 136 1.95 18.92 -3.78
C ASP A 136 1.04 19.62 -2.80
N LYS A 137 0.35 18.86 -1.96
CA LYS A 137 -0.57 19.43 -0.98
C LYS A 137 -0.12 19.12 0.45
N VAL A 138 -0.27 17.89 0.89
CA VAL A 138 -0.02 17.53 2.29
C VAL A 138 0.73 16.22 2.40
N ALA A 139 1.79 16.22 3.20
CA ALA A 139 2.54 15.00 3.44
C ALA A 139 1.76 14.00 4.30
N ILE A 140 1.13 14.49 5.38
CA ILE A 140 0.28 13.65 6.24
C ILE A 140 -0.95 14.46 6.61
N ASP A 141 -2.10 13.92 6.33
CA ASP A 141 -3.39 14.54 6.63
C ASP A 141 -4.19 13.67 7.58
N LEU A 142 -4.64 14.25 8.67
CA LEU A 142 -5.34 13.52 9.71
C LEU A 142 -6.75 14.06 9.90
N PHE A 143 -7.70 13.21 9.66
CA PHE A 143 -9.10 13.52 9.91
C PHE A 143 -9.57 12.66 11.06
N ASP A 144 -9.85 13.28 12.19
CA ASP A 144 -10.44 12.58 13.29
C ASP A 144 -11.92 12.35 12.95
N SER A 145 -12.32 11.10 12.97
CA SER A 145 -13.74 10.81 12.90
C SER A 145 -14.34 11.04 14.30
N ALA A 146 -14.20 12.23 14.80
CA ALA A 146 -14.79 12.54 16.07
C ALA A 146 -16.27 12.26 15.95
N SER A 147 -16.64 11.27 16.61
CA SER A 147 -18.00 10.86 16.73
C SER A 147 -18.92 11.91 17.27
#